data_88941a84b1eb20c64f46102a26d72830
#
_entry.id   88941a84b1eb20c64f46102a26d72830
#
_cell.length_a   1.000
_cell.length_b   1.000
_cell.length_c   1.000
_cell.angle_alpha   90.00
_cell.angle_beta   90.00
_cell.angle_gamma   90.00
#
_symmetry.space_group_name_H-M   'P 1'
#
loop_
_entity.id
_entity.type
_entity.pdbx_description
1 polymer ?
#
loop_
_entity_poly.entity_id
_entity_poly.type
_entity_poly.pdbx_seq_one_letter_code
_entity_poly.pdbx_strand_id
1 'polypeptide(L)'
;MPCIIFMHGNSSSRAEAVELMPYILQSNMTLFCFDFAGCGLSEGEFISLGWYERDDINVIINFLRSERKVNTVGLWGRSMGAATALLHANRDPSIAGMVLDSAFSDLKLLVNELARTHTKVPSFLVSTALGLIRGSV
;
A
#
# COMPACT_ATOMS: atom_id res chain seq x y z
N MET A 1 -16.37 11.60 11.62
CA MET A 1 -16.58 10.15 11.52
C MET A 1 -15.24 9.50 11.27
N PRO A 2 -14.87 8.43 11.99
CA PRO A 2 -13.61 7.73 11.77
C PRO A 2 -13.66 6.91 10.46
N CYS A 3 -12.52 6.85 9.77
CA CYS A 3 -12.39 6.15 8.50
C CYS A 3 -11.07 5.36 8.45
N ILE A 4 -11.15 4.11 8.03
CA ILE A 4 -9.99 3.31 7.69
C ILE A 4 -9.78 3.38 6.17
N ILE A 5 -8.60 3.77 5.75
CA ILE A 5 -8.18 3.72 4.36
C ILE A 5 -7.46 2.39 4.16
N PHE A 6 -8.04 1.52 3.32
CA PHE A 6 -7.40 0.26 2.95
C PHE A 6 -6.55 0.43 1.71
N MET A 7 -5.32 -0.07 1.79
CA MET A 7 -4.30 -0.01 0.75
C MET A 7 -3.90 -1.43 0.36
N HIS A 8 -4.27 -1.83 -0.85
CA HIS A 8 -4.04 -3.17 -1.38
C HIS A 8 -2.55 -3.48 -1.66
N GLY A 9 -2.23 -4.75 -1.83
CA GLY A 9 -0.90 -5.23 -2.22
C GLY A 9 -0.61 -5.00 -3.71
N ASN A 10 0.67 -5.22 -4.10
CA ASN A 10 1.06 -5.23 -5.50
C ASN A 10 0.28 -6.32 -6.28
N SER A 11 -0.06 -6.03 -7.53
CA SER A 11 -0.85 -6.92 -8.40
C SER A 11 -2.24 -7.27 -7.85
N SER A 12 -2.78 -6.45 -6.96
CA SER A 12 -4.12 -6.56 -6.38
C SER A 12 -4.95 -5.31 -6.71
N SER A 13 -6.07 -5.13 -6.01
CA SER A 13 -6.99 -4.01 -6.20
C SER A 13 -7.80 -3.73 -4.93
N ARG A 14 -8.63 -2.67 -4.98
CA ARG A 14 -9.58 -2.31 -3.93
C ARG A 14 -10.53 -3.46 -3.52
N ALA A 15 -10.75 -4.45 -4.39
CA ALA A 15 -11.61 -5.59 -4.09
C ALA A 15 -11.11 -6.41 -2.88
N GLU A 16 -9.83 -6.36 -2.58
CA GLU A 16 -9.22 -7.00 -1.41
C GLU A 16 -9.82 -6.51 -0.08
N ALA A 17 -10.31 -5.26 -0.05
CA ALA A 17 -10.95 -4.67 1.12
C ALA A 17 -12.28 -5.30 1.53
N VAL A 18 -12.93 -6.06 0.65
CA VAL A 18 -14.26 -6.67 0.88
C VAL A 18 -14.23 -7.57 2.10
N GLU A 19 -13.14 -8.29 2.32
CA GLU A 19 -12.98 -9.20 3.47
C GLU A 19 -12.94 -8.44 4.81
N LEU A 20 -12.56 -7.17 4.80
CA LEU A 20 -12.47 -6.34 6.01
C LEU A 20 -13.77 -5.62 6.34
N MET A 21 -14.67 -5.46 5.38
CA MET A 21 -15.90 -4.69 5.56
C MET A 21 -16.71 -5.08 6.80
N PRO A 22 -16.97 -6.38 7.09
CA PRO A 22 -17.75 -6.74 8.25
C PRO A 22 -17.14 -6.26 9.56
N TYR A 23 -15.82 -6.35 9.70
CA TYR A 23 -15.11 -5.97 10.93
C TYR A 23 -15.08 -4.46 11.14
N ILE A 24 -14.81 -3.70 10.08
CA ILE A 24 -14.70 -2.25 10.13
C ILE A 24 -16.07 -1.61 10.39
N LEU A 25 -17.11 -2.05 9.67
CA LEU A 25 -18.44 -1.46 9.80
C LEU A 25 -19.09 -1.78 11.15
N GLN A 26 -18.88 -2.98 11.69
CA GLN A 26 -19.35 -3.35 13.05
C GLN A 26 -18.70 -2.48 14.14
N SER A 27 -17.51 -1.92 13.87
CA SER A 27 -16.79 -1.04 14.78
C SER A 27 -17.22 0.44 14.67
N ASN A 28 -18.32 0.74 13.97
CA ASN A 28 -18.80 2.10 13.71
C ASN A 28 -17.75 3.00 13.01
N MET A 29 -16.90 2.40 12.19
CA MET A 29 -15.95 3.08 11.33
C MET A 29 -16.36 2.93 9.86
N THR A 30 -15.96 3.87 9.04
CA THR A 30 -16.09 3.74 7.58
C THR A 30 -14.84 3.11 6.99
N LEU A 31 -15.02 2.41 5.88
CA LEU A 31 -13.95 1.85 5.08
C LEU A 31 -13.87 2.59 3.75
N PHE A 32 -12.73 3.14 3.43
CA PHE A 32 -12.41 3.69 2.13
C PHE A 32 -11.39 2.78 1.44
N CYS A 33 -11.71 2.31 0.25
CA CYS A 33 -10.83 1.49 -0.58
C CYS A 33 -10.73 2.09 -1.98
N PHE A 34 -9.56 1.96 -2.57
CA PHE A 34 -9.24 2.52 -3.88
C PHE A 34 -8.18 1.67 -4.56
N ASP A 35 -7.97 1.89 -5.85
CA ASP A 35 -6.86 1.31 -6.59
C ASP A 35 -5.75 2.35 -6.70
N PHE A 36 -4.52 1.99 -6.32
CA PHE A 36 -3.36 2.85 -6.54
C PHE A 36 -3.16 3.15 -8.02
N ALA A 37 -2.50 4.26 -8.32
CA ALA A 37 -2.10 4.57 -9.68
C ALA A 37 -1.35 3.39 -10.32
N GLY A 38 -1.74 3.03 -11.55
CA GLY A 38 -1.21 1.85 -12.25
C GLY A 38 -1.77 0.50 -11.79
N CYS A 39 -2.77 0.47 -10.88
CA CYS A 39 -3.40 -0.75 -10.40
C CYS A 39 -4.91 -0.75 -10.67
N GLY A 40 -5.49 -1.94 -10.74
CA GLY A 40 -6.94 -2.14 -10.86
C GLY A 40 -7.55 -1.39 -12.03
N LEU A 41 -8.47 -0.46 -11.72
CA LEU A 41 -9.13 0.41 -12.70
C LEU A 41 -8.56 1.84 -12.73
N SER A 42 -7.55 2.14 -11.91
CA SER A 42 -6.90 3.44 -11.89
C SER A 42 -5.93 3.59 -13.07
N GLU A 43 -5.86 4.80 -13.59
CA GLU A 43 -4.87 5.16 -14.60
C GLU A 43 -3.45 5.16 -14.02
N GLY A 44 -2.44 5.04 -14.87
CA GLY A 44 -1.03 5.06 -14.50
C GLY A 44 -0.26 3.92 -15.14
N GLU A 45 1.03 4.13 -15.34
CA GLU A 45 1.91 3.17 -16.01
C GLU A 45 2.92 2.50 -15.08
N PHE A 46 3.16 3.09 -13.92
CA PHE A 46 4.24 2.67 -13.03
C PHE A 46 3.76 2.44 -11.60
N ILE A 47 4.39 1.46 -10.97
CA ILE A 47 4.24 1.13 -9.54
C ILE A 47 5.63 1.22 -8.92
N SER A 48 5.74 1.94 -7.79
CA SER A 48 7.00 2.18 -7.08
C SER A 48 7.13 1.44 -5.76
N LEU A 49 6.17 0.56 -5.45
CA LEU A 49 6.09 -0.23 -4.23
C LEU A 49 6.12 0.61 -2.94
N GLY A 50 5.44 1.73 -2.96
CA GLY A 50 5.22 2.60 -1.81
C GLY A 50 5.72 4.03 -1.98
N TRP A 51 6.72 4.27 -2.85
CA TRP A 51 7.36 5.57 -2.93
C TRP A 51 6.48 6.68 -3.54
N TYR A 52 5.89 6.45 -4.70
CA TYR A 52 4.93 7.39 -5.30
C TYR A 52 3.53 7.21 -4.71
N GLU A 53 3.16 5.98 -4.37
CA GLU A 53 1.84 5.64 -3.81
C GLU A 53 1.55 6.38 -2.50
N ARG A 54 2.56 6.77 -1.73
CA ARG A 54 2.38 7.60 -0.51
C ARG A 54 1.80 9.00 -0.81
N ASP A 55 1.99 9.50 -2.03
CA ASP A 55 1.45 10.79 -2.43
C ASP A 55 -0.04 10.68 -2.78
N ASP A 56 -0.48 9.55 -3.32
CA ASP A 56 -1.89 9.21 -3.53
C ASP A 56 -2.66 9.24 -2.20
N ILE A 57 -2.05 8.71 -1.11
CA ILE A 57 -2.66 8.73 0.22
C ILE A 57 -2.92 10.15 0.70
N ASN A 58 -2.02 11.07 0.47
CA ASN A 58 -2.21 12.47 0.84
C ASN A 58 -3.43 13.10 0.13
N VAL A 59 -3.59 12.82 -1.15
CA VAL A 59 -4.74 13.29 -1.93
C VAL A 59 -6.05 12.71 -1.37
N ILE A 60 -6.06 11.42 -1.08
CA ILE A 60 -7.24 10.73 -0.52
C ILE A 60 -7.60 11.29 0.85
N ILE A 61 -6.64 11.49 1.75
CA ILE A 61 -6.89 12.04 3.08
C ILE A 61 -7.51 13.44 2.99
N ASN A 62 -6.95 14.29 2.12
CA ASN A 62 -7.49 15.64 1.90
C ASN A 62 -8.92 15.60 1.36
N PHE A 63 -9.21 14.74 0.40
CA PHE A 63 -10.55 14.52 -0.13
C PHE A 63 -11.53 14.05 0.97
N LEU A 64 -11.13 13.04 1.76
CA LEU A 64 -11.99 12.51 2.83
C LEU A 64 -12.30 13.56 3.90
N ARG A 65 -11.34 14.40 4.24
CA ARG A 65 -11.53 15.46 5.24
C ARG A 65 -12.41 16.59 4.72
N SER A 66 -12.21 17.04 3.48
CA SER A 66 -12.97 18.14 2.89
C SER A 66 -14.38 17.71 2.49
N GLU A 67 -14.51 16.65 1.71
CA GLU A 67 -15.77 16.29 1.05
C GLU A 67 -16.62 15.30 1.86
N ARG A 68 -16.01 14.49 2.73
CA ARG A 68 -16.70 13.41 3.46
C ARG A 68 -16.76 13.62 4.97
N LYS A 69 -16.26 14.74 5.48
CA LYS A 69 -16.27 15.08 6.91
C LYS A 69 -15.66 14.01 7.81
N VAL A 70 -14.61 13.36 7.31
CA VAL A 70 -13.81 12.41 8.08
C VAL A 70 -12.92 13.22 9.02
N ASN A 71 -12.99 12.92 10.32
CA ASN A 71 -12.19 13.61 11.34
C ASN A 71 -11.00 12.78 11.84
N THR A 72 -11.09 11.47 11.72
CA THR A 72 -10.06 10.54 12.21
C THR A 72 -9.75 9.55 11.12
N VAL A 73 -8.48 9.42 10.76
CA VAL A 73 -8.00 8.52 9.70
C VAL A 73 -7.08 7.48 10.30
N GLY A 74 -7.40 6.21 10.04
CA GLY A 74 -6.50 5.08 10.23
C GLY A 74 -6.09 4.49 8.89
N LEU A 75 -4.92 3.88 8.83
CA LEU A 75 -4.40 3.24 7.62
C LEU A 75 -4.35 1.73 7.82
N TRP A 76 -4.80 0.97 6.85
CA TRP A 76 -4.64 -0.47 6.80
C TRP A 76 -4.00 -0.87 5.48
N GLY A 77 -2.76 -1.30 5.52
CA GLY A 77 -2.00 -1.64 4.33
C GLY A 77 -1.56 -3.10 4.33
N ARG A 78 -1.60 -3.72 3.15
CA ARG A 78 -1.06 -5.05 2.91
C ARG A 78 0.10 -5.00 1.92
N SER A 79 1.25 -5.61 2.27
CA SER A 79 2.45 -5.68 1.44
C SER A 79 2.90 -4.28 0.96
N MET A 80 2.78 -3.97 -0.33
CA MET A 80 3.02 -2.65 -0.89
C MET A 80 2.21 -1.56 -0.15
N GLY A 81 0.93 -1.81 0.14
CA GLY A 81 0.09 -0.89 0.90
C GLY A 81 0.60 -0.65 2.32
N ALA A 82 1.19 -1.66 2.97
CA ALA A 82 1.79 -1.52 4.29
C ALA A 82 3.08 -0.68 4.25
N ALA A 83 3.92 -0.88 3.23
CA ALA A 83 5.09 -0.02 3.01
C ALA A 83 4.67 1.43 2.71
N THR A 84 3.64 1.63 1.90
CA THR A 84 3.05 2.94 1.60
C THR A 84 2.55 3.63 2.87
N ALA A 85 1.84 2.90 3.75
CA ALA A 85 1.36 3.43 5.03
C ALA A 85 2.50 3.95 5.91
N LEU A 86 3.57 3.18 6.04
CA LEU A 86 4.75 3.59 6.81
C LEU A 86 5.42 4.83 6.24
N LEU A 87 5.61 4.88 4.93
CA LEU A 87 6.22 6.03 4.26
C LEU A 87 5.36 7.29 4.36
N HIS A 88 4.03 7.14 4.34
CA HIS A 88 3.11 8.27 4.49
C HIS A 88 3.07 8.75 5.95
N ALA A 89 2.92 7.85 6.91
CA ALA A 89 2.78 8.21 8.32
C ALA A 89 4.01 8.96 8.88
N ASN A 90 5.19 8.72 8.34
CA ASN A 90 6.37 9.50 8.67
C ASN A 90 6.24 11.00 8.31
N ARG A 91 5.32 11.35 7.43
CA ARG A 91 5.07 12.71 6.92
C ARG A 91 3.77 13.32 7.47
N ASP A 92 2.87 12.51 8.00
CA ASP A 92 1.56 12.95 8.52
C ASP A 92 1.31 12.45 9.95
N PRO A 93 1.65 13.25 10.97
CA PRO A 93 1.44 12.86 12.37
C PRO A 93 -0.05 12.84 12.79
N SER A 94 -0.96 13.18 11.90
CA SER A 94 -2.41 13.18 12.19
C SER A 94 -3.07 11.82 11.97
N ILE A 95 -2.33 10.81 11.49
CA ILE A 95 -2.81 9.44 11.36
C ILE A 95 -2.99 8.84 12.76
N ALA A 96 -4.21 8.39 13.05
CA ALA A 96 -4.60 7.90 14.36
C ALA A 96 -4.03 6.52 14.71
N GLY A 97 -3.77 5.69 13.69
CA GLY A 97 -3.21 4.36 13.87
C GLY A 97 -3.04 3.64 12.53
N MET A 98 -2.28 2.55 12.57
CA MET A 98 -2.00 1.75 11.37
C MET A 98 -2.08 0.26 11.67
N VAL A 99 -2.59 -0.49 10.69
CA VAL A 99 -2.45 -1.95 10.59
C VAL A 99 -1.56 -2.25 9.40
N LEU A 100 -0.48 -2.97 9.63
CA LEU A 100 0.55 -3.25 8.65
C LEU A 100 0.65 -4.76 8.45
N ASP A 101 0.00 -5.25 7.41
CA ASP A 101 0.02 -6.66 7.05
C ASP A 101 1.16 -6.92 6.05
N SER A 102 2.12 -7.76 6.45
CA SER A 102 3.22 -8.21 5.60
C SER A 102 4.07 -7.06 5.01
N ALA A 103 4.34 -6.03 5.82
CA ALA A 103 5.24 -4.94 5.43
C ALA A 103 6.66 -5.46 5.18
N PHE A 104 7.34 -4.89 4.20
CA PHE A 104 8.75 -5.19 3.94
C PHE A 104 9.62 -3.95 4.22
N SER A 105 10.83 -4.17 4.72
CA SER A 105 11.77 -3.10 5.07
C SER A 105 12.71 -2.74 3.92
N ASP A 106 12.96 -3.68 3.03
CA ASP A 106 13.88 -3.55 1.90
C ASP A 106 13.42 -4.41 0.72
N LEU A 107 13.26 -3.79 -0.44
CA LEU A 107 12.77 -4.46 -1.65
C LEU A 107 13.76 -5.54 -2.13
N LYS A 108 15.06 -5.30 -1.98
CA LYS A 108 16.08 -6.26 -2.41
C LYS A 108 16.06 -7.51 -1.54
N LEU A 109 15.87 -7.35 -0.22
CA LEU A 109 15.70 -8.48 0.69
C LEU A 109 14.44 -9.25 0.36
N LEU A 110 13.31 -8.56 0.15
CA LEU A 110 12.04 -9.17 -0.23
C LEU A 110 12.16 -10.01 -1.51
N VAL A 111 12.76 -9.46 -2.57
CA VAL A 111 12.93 -10.18 -3.84
C VAL A 111 13.85 -11.41 -3.67
N ASN A 112 14.93 -11.30 -2.89
CA ASN A 112 15.82 -12.42 -2.61
C ASN A 112 15.10 -13.53 -1.82
N GLU A 113 14.28 -13.18 -0.83
CA GLU A 113 13.53 -14.14 -0.02
C GLU A 113 12.45 -14.85 -0.88
N LEU A 114 11.71 -14.11 -1.69
CA LEU A 114 10.71 -14.69 -2.59
C LEU A 114 11.34 -15.60 -3.64
N ALA A 115 12.49 -15.21 -4.20
CA ALA A 115 13.21 -16.05 -5.16
C ALA A 115 13.70 -17.36 -4.54
N ARG A 116 14.14 -17.34 -3.28
CA ARG A 116 14.55 -18.54 -2.55
C ARG A 116 13.39 -19.46 -2.19
N THR A 117 12.23 -18.88 -1.88
CA THR A 117 11.06 -19.62 -1.37
C THR A 117 10.22 -20.23 -2.50
N HIS A 118 10.02 -19.49 -3.59
CA HIS A 118 9.07 -19.84 -4.64
C HIS A 118 9.69 -20.31 -5.95
N THR A 119 10.97 -20.09 -6.16
CA THR A 119 11.65 -20.45 -7.41
C THR A 119 13.03 -21.00 -7.16
N LYS A 120 13.42 -22.04 -7.92
CA LYS A 120 14.81 -22.51 -7.98
C LYS A 120 15.67 -21.58 -8.87
N VAL A 121 15.41 -20.27 -8.83
CA VAL A 121 16.16 -19.30 -9.63
C VAL A 121 17.52 -19.06 -8.96
N PRO A 122 18.62 -19.23 -9.68
CA PRO A 122 19.94 -18.92 -9.16
C PRO A 122 20.07 -17.45 -8.73
N SER A 123 20.70 -17.21 -7.61
CA SER A 123 20.82 -15.87 -7.00
C SER A 123 21.48 -14.82 -7.91
N PHE A 124 22.29 -15.23 -8.89
CA PHE A 124 22.91 -14.30 -9.83
C PHE A 124 21.89 -13.71 -10.82
N LEU A 125 20.84 -14.47 -11.22
CA LEU A 125 19.79 -13.96 -12.08
C LEU A 125 18.92 -12.92 -11.37
N VAL A 126 18.69 -13.11 -10.07
CA VAL A 126 17.97 -12.14 -9.25
C VAL A 126 18.76 -10.84 -9.13
N SER A 127 20.07 -10.92 -8.90
CA SER A 127 20.94 -9.74 -8.81
C SER A 127 21.07 -8.98 -10.12
N THR A 128 21.05 -9.69 -11.27
CA THR A 128 21.06 -9.09 -12.60
C THR A 128 19.75 -8.36 -12.90
N ALA A 129 18.60 -8.98 -12.57
CA ALA A 129 17.28 -8.35 -12.72
C ALA A 129 17.15 -7.09 -11.87
N LEU A 130 17.59 -7.12 -10.60
CA LEU A 130 17.62 -5.96 -9.72
C LEU A 130 18.56 -4.86 -10.21
N GLY A 131 19.68 -5.22 -10.87
CA GLY A 131 20.59 -4.27 -11.51
C GLY A 131 19.96 -3.53 -12.68
N LEU A 132 19.14 -4.22 -13.48
CA LEU A 132 18.40 -3.63 -14.59
C LEU A 132 17.31 -2.64 -14.09
N ILE A 133 16.61 -2.97 -13.03
CA ILE A 133 15.61 -2.08 -12.41
C ILE A 133 16.28 -0.81 -11.87
N ARG A 134 17.49 -0.91 -11.30
CA ARG A 134 18.25 0.23 -10.79
C ARG A 134 18.73 1.22 -11.86
N GLY A 135 18.91 0.75 -13.09
CA GLY A 135 19.30 1.57 -14.24
C GLY A 135 18.13 2.30 -14.92
N SER A 136 16.89 2.05 -14.48
CA SER A 136 15.66 2.59 -15.08
C SER A 136 14.96 3.65 -14.21
N VAL A 137 15.57 4.04 -13.09
CA VAL A 137 15.03 5.05 -12.14
C VAL A 137 15.95 6.25 -12.08
#